data_d0ac7179a0fd07a7131733870e4d94ad
#
_entry.id   d0ac7179a0fd07a7131733870e4d94ad
#
_cell.length_a   1.000
_cell.length_b   1.000
_cell.length_c   1.000
_cell.angle_alpha   90.00
_cell.angle_beta   90.00
_cell.angle_gamma   90.00
#
_symmetry.space_group_name_H-M   'P 1'
#
loop_
_entity.id
_entity.type
_entity.pdbx_description
1 polymer ?
#
loop_
_entity_poly.entity_id
_entity_poly.type
_entity_poly.pdbx_seq_one_letter_code
_entity_poly.pdbx_strand_id
1 'polypeptide(L)'
;MQKRKNADTSIEMRPKDIRYRNEIGHWEMDTVVGAQGKSKRSFLVLTERKTRYEIVEILKEHTAAEVVCILDKLERKYTEKGFRQLFKTITVDNGTEFADFDGLKQSRRNKKDRTQIFYCHAYSSWERGSNENALSFFMDKKE
;
A
#
# COMPACT_ATOMS: atom_id res chain seq x y z
N MET A 1 -8.84 18.91 -1.69
CA MET A 1 -8.24 19.05 -0.36
C MET A 1 -7.98 17.68 0.23
N GLN A 2 -6.83 17.51 0.80
CA GLN A 2 -6.48 16.22 1.39
C GLN A 2 -7.27 15.97 2.66
N LYS A 3 -7.67 14.73 2.83
CA LYS A 3 -8.29 14.28 4.04
C LYS A 3 -7.27 14.31 5.18
N ARG A 4 -7.66 14.86 6.30
CA ARG A 4 -6.77 14.89 7.46
C ARG A 4 -6.65 13.48 8.03
N LYS A 5 -5.42 13.09 8.31
CA LYS A 5 -5.17 11.80 8.92
C LYS A 5 -5.40 11.89 10.42
N ASN A 6 -6.13 10.95 10.94
CA ASN A 6 -6.41 10.88 12.36
C ASN A 6 -5.30 10.17 13.11
N ALA A 7 -5.25 10.40 14.43
CA ALA A 7 -4.30 9.68 15.27
C ALA A 7 -4.51 8.17 15.15
N ASP A 8 -5.75 7.76 14.92
CA ASP A 8 -6.09 6.33 14.81
C ASP A 8 -5.45 5.66 13.60
N THR A 9 -5.02 6.44 12.61
CA THR A 9 -4.41 5.89 11.40
C THR A 9 -2.90 5.99 11.41
N SER A 10 -2.32 6.54 12.46
CA SER A 10 -0.87 6.62 12.58
C SER A 10 -0.29 5.22 12.75
N ILE A 11 0.94 5.04 12.30
CA ILE A 11 1.64 3.77 12.48
C ILE A 11 1.76 3.40 13.96
N GLU A 12 1.72 4.37 14.84
CA GLU A 12 1.75 4.10 16.28
C GLU A 12 0.54 3.31 16.73
N MET A 13 -0.56 3.41 16.01
CA MET A 13 -1.77 2.67 16.31
C MET A 13 -1.79 1.29 15.67
N ARG A 14 -0.80 1.00 14.84
CA ARG A 14 -0.70 -0.33 14.22
C ARG A 14 -0.36 -1.36 15.30
N PRO A 15 -1.08 -2.49 15.34
CA PRO A 15 -0.77 -3.52 16.34
C PRO A 15 0.69 -3.92 16.29
N LYS A 16 1.27 -4.09 17.47
CA LYS A 16 2.71 -4.38 17.58
C LYS A 16 3.07 -5.72 16.95
N ASP A 17 2.13 -6.65 16.92
CA ASP A 17 2.34 -7.97 16.32
C ASP A 17 2.77 -7.87 14.87
N ILE A 18 2.31 -6.86 14.17
CA ILE A 18 2.63 -6.69 12.75
C ILE A 18 4.13 -6.50 12.55
N ARG A 19 4.78 -5.86 13.51
CA ARG A 19 6.21 -5.62 13.45
C ARG A 19 7.01 -6.92 13.34
N TYR A 20 6.51 -7.96 13.96
CA TYR A 20 7.20 -9.25 13.99
C TYR A 20 6.80 -10.18 12.86
N ARG A 21 5.89 -9.74 12.00
CA ARG A 21 5.49 -10.51 10.82
C ARG A 21 4.97 -11.89 11.17
N ASN A 22 4.16 -11.97 12.22
CA ASN A 22 3.64 -13.27 12.68
C ASN A 22 2.41 -13.72 11.92
N GLU A 23 1.70 -12.80 11.27
CA GLU A 23 0.42 -13.10 10.66
C GLU A 23 0.41 -12.65 9.21
N ILE A 24 -0.20 -13.46 8.35
CA ILE A 24 -0.38 -13.10 6.93
C ILE A 24 -1.50 -12.08 6.82
N GLY A 25 -1.34 -11.14 5.89
CA GLY A 25 -2.38 -10.16 5.61
C GLY A 25 -1.99 -8.73 5.93
N HIS A 26 -0.78 -8.51 6.37
CA HIS A 26 -0.28 -7.17 6.70
C HIS A 26 0.68 -6.73 5.62
N TRP A 27 0.28 -5.71 4.88
CA TRP A 27 0.96 -5.30 3.66
C TRP A 27 1.58 -3.92 3.80
N GLU A 28 2.54 -3.67 2.96
CA GLU A 28 3.12 -2.35 2.76
C GLU A 28 2.88 -1.95 1.32
N MET A 29 2.54 -0.69 1.10
CA MET A 29 2.27 -0.21 -0.25
C MET A 29 3.14 1.00 -0.53
N ASP A 30 3.79 0.99 -1.69
CA ASP A 30 4.69 2.07 -2.06
C ASP A 30 4.64 2.27 -3.56
N THR A 31 5.15 3.41 -4.00
CA THR A 31 5.28 3.67 -5.43
C THR A 31 6.76 3.64 -5.80
N VAL A 32 7.02 3.10 -6.97
CA VAL A 32 8.39 2.98 -7.49
C VAL A 32 8.42 3.61 -8.86
N VAL A 33 9.39 4.47 -9.10
CA VAL A 33 9.64 5.00 -10.43
C VAL A 33 10.78 4.20 -11.00
N GLY A 34 10.45 3.28 -11.90
CA GLY A 34 11.43 2.38 -12.48
C GLY A 34 11.97 2.89 -13.78
N ALA A 35 12.17 4.16 -13.90
CA ALA A 35 12.49 4.75 -15.16
C ALA A 35 13.94 4.65 -15.51
N GLN A 36 14.14 4.34 -16.74
CA GLN A 36 15.44 4.47 -17.38
C GLN A 36 15.19 5.11 -18.73
N GLY A 37 16.01 6.08 -19.08
CA GLY A 37 15.93 6.68 -20.40
C GLY A 37 14.74 7.58 -20.61
N LYS A 38 14.07 7.43 -21.72
CA LYS A 38 13.12 8.44 -22.20
C LYS A 38 11.76 8.38 -21.56
N SER A 39 11.29 7.22 -21.17
CA SER A 39 9.97 7.11 -20.59
C SER A 39 10.06 6.70 -19.15
N LYS A 40 9.30 7.40 -18.32
CA LYS A 40 9.23 7.09 -16.90
C LYS A 40 7.99 6.29 -16.64
N ARG A 41 8.17 5.17 -15.98
CA ARG A 41 7.06 4.35 -15.56
C ARG A 41 7.04 4.29 -14.05
N SER A 42 5.84 4.42 -13.49
CA SER A 42 5.65 4.25 -12.06
C SER A 42 4.90 2.96 -11.81
N PHE A 43 5.19 2.35 -10.69
CA PHE A 43 4.55 1.12 -10.28
C PHE A 43 4.05 1.27 -8.87
N LEU A 44 2.91 0.67 -8.61
CA LEU A 44 2.41 0.51 -7.26
C LEU A 44 2.80 -0.89 -6.81
N VAL A 45 3.51 -0.98 -5.70
CA VAL A 45 4.02 -2.25 -5.19
C VAL A 45 3.42 -2.50 -3.82
N LEU A 46 2.74 -3.65 -3.68
CA LEU A 46 2.23 -4.09 -2.40
C LEU A 46 3.03 -5.31 -1.98
N THR A 47 3.60 -5.26 -0.79
CA THR A 47 4.43 -6.34 -0.27
C THR A 47 3.81 -6.89 1.00
N GLU A 48 3.55 -8.19 1.02
CA GLU A 48 3.03 -8.84 2.21
C GLU A 48 4.20 -9.12 3.17
N ARG A 49 4.03 -8.74 4.42
CA ARG A 49 5.16 -8.66 5.35
C ARG A 49 5.70 -10.02 5.78
N LYS A 50 4.85 -11.01 5.88
CA LYS A 50 5.29 -12.33 6.34
C LYS A 50 5.89 -13.16 5.23
N THR A 51 5.21 -13.22 4.10
CA THR A 51 5.61 -14.07 2.98
C THR A 51 6.53 -13.38 2.00
N ARG A 52 6.58 -12.05 2.05
CA ARG A 52 7.32 -11.22 1.09
C ARG A 52 6.74 -11.29 -0.31
N TYR A 53 5.51 -11.79 -0.44
CA TYR A 53 4.81 -11.80 -1.71
C TYR A 53 4.55 -10.38 -2.18
N GLU A 54 4.74 -10.14 -3.47
CA GLU A 54 4.57 -8.81 -4.03
C GLU A 54 3.51 -8.80 -5.10
N ILE A 55 2.69 -7.75 -5.09
CA ILE A 55 1.79 -7.42 -6.18
C ILE A 55 2.30 -6.13 -6.78
N VAL A 56 2.54 -6.15 -8.10
CA VAL A 56 3.06 -4.98 -8.80
C VAL A 56 2.06 -4.58 -9.87
N GLU A 57 1.62 -3.33 -9.83
CA GLU A 57 0.66 -2.79 -10.80
C GLU A 57 1.25 -1.54 -11.44
N ILE A 58 0.98 -1.36 -12.72
CA ILE A 58 1.43 -0.15 -13.41
C ILE A 58 0.58 1.02 -12.93
N LEU A 59 1.26 2.08 -12.54
CA LEU A 59 0.63 3.31 -12.07
C LEU A 59 0.69 4.31 -13.22
N LYS A 60 -0.44 4.47 -13.90
CA LYS A 60 -0.48 5.32 -15.09
C LYS A 60 -0.29 6.78 -14.74
N GLU A 61 -0.86 7.20 -13.62
CA GLU A 61 -0.70 8.55 -13.11
C GLU A 61 -0.33 8.46 -11.64
N HIS A 62 0.54 9.34 -11.21
CA HIS A 62 1.01 9.34 -9.83
C HIS A 62 0.07 10.18 -8.98
N THR A 63 -1.17 9.72 -8.86
CA THR A 63 -2.24 10.44 -8.17
C THR A 63 -2.95 9.55 -7.18
N ALA A 64 -3.61 10.18 -6.21
CA ALA A 64 -4.41 9.45 -5.23
C ALA A 64 -5.54 8.69 -5.91
N ALA A 65 -6.15 9.28 -6.92
CA ALA A 65 -7.25 8.64 -7.62
C ALA A 65 -6.79 7.34 -8.31
N GLU A 66 -5.61 7.36 -8.89
CA GLU A 66 -5.10 6.17 -9.57
C GLU A 66 -4.80 5.04 -8.59
N VAL A 67 -4.24 5.38 -7.43
CA VAL A 67 -3.97 4.38 -6.41
C VAL A 67 -5.26 3.72 -5.92
N VAL A 68 -6.28 4.54 -5.65
CA VAL A 68 -7.59 4.01 -5.24
C VAL A 68 -8.17 3.12 -6.34
N CYS A 69 -8.03 3.53 -7.58
CA CYS A 69 -8.52 2.77 -8.73
C CYS A 69 -7.88 1.38 -8.77
N ILE A 70 -6.60 1.28 -8.48
CA ILE A 70 -5.90 0.00 -8.43
C ILE A 70 -6.42 -0.87 -7.30
N LEU A 71 -6.65 -0.28 -6.12
CA LEU A 71 -7.23 -1.06 -5.02
C LEU A 71 -8.64 -1.52 -5.34
N ASP A 72 -9.44 -0.69 -6.01
CA ASP A 72 -10.76 -1.10 -6.44
C ASP A 72 -10.68 -2.27 -7.41
N LYS A 73 -9.70 -2.26 -8.30
CA LYS A 73 -9.46 -3.35 -9.24
C LYS A 73 -9.11 -4.64 -8.50
N LEU A 74 -8.26 -4.55 -7.49
CA LEU A 74 -7.89 -5.71 -6.69
C LEU A 74 -9.10 -6.23 -5.90
N GLU A 75 -9.93 -5.33 -5.40
CA GLU A 75 -11.14 -5.76 -4.71
C GLU A 75 -12.08 -6.51 -5.64
N ARG A 76 -12.21 -6.05 -6.88
CA ARG A 76 -13.02 -6.78 -7.86
C ARG A 76 -12.45 -8.17 -8.14
N LYS A 77 -11.13 -8.25 -8.21
CA LYS A 77 -10.46 -9.51 -8.50
C LYS A 77 -10.66 -10.54 -7.40
N TYR A 78 -10.55 -10.11 -6.15
CA TYR A 78 -10.60 -11.02 -5.01
C TYR A 78 -11.95 -11.05 -4.31
N THR A 79 -12.90 -10.26 -4.74
CA THR A 79 -14.18 -9.99 -4.11
C THR A 79 -14.01 -9.18 -2.82
N GLU A 80 -15.11 -8.66 -2.30
CA GLU A 80 -15.06 -7.86 -1.08
C GLU A 80 -14.57 -8.70 0.10
N LYS A 81 -15.10 -9.90 0.20
CA LYS A 81 -14.72 -10.81 1.28
C LYS A 81 -13.27 -11.23 1.15
N GLY A 82 -12.87 -11.61 -0.06
CA GLY A 82 -11.50 -12.04 -0.31
C GLY A 82 -10.49 -10.93 -0.06
N PHE A 83 -10.82 -9.71 -0.45
CA PHE A 83 -9.94 -8.57 -0.20
C PHE A 83 -9.72 -8.37 1.30
N ARG A 84 -10.79 -8.43 2.10
CA ARG A 84 -10.68 -8.27 3.54
C ARG A 84 -9.80 -9.34 4.18
N GLN A 85 -9.89 -10.55 3.66
CA GLN A 85 -9.08 -11.65 4.18
C GLN A 85 -7.62 -11.52 3.81
N LEU A 86 -7.35 -11.07 2.58
CA LEU A 86 -5.98 -10.93 2.09
C LEU A 86 -5.29 -9.69 2.61
N PHE A 87 -6.02 -8.60 2.74
CA PHE A 87 -5.45 -7.29 3.10
C PHE A 87 -6.04 -6.82 4.41
N LYS A 88 -5.51 -7.36 5.50
CA LYS A 88 -5.97 -6.95 6.84
C LYS A 88 -5.54 -5.54 7.16
N THR A 89 -4.32 -5.20 6.82
CA THR A 89 -3.81 -3.83 6.96
C THR A 89 -2.93 -3.49 5.78
N ILE A 90 -2.86 -2.20 5.45
CA ILE A 90 -1.90 -1.69 4.48
C ILE A 90 -1.25 -0.47 5.10
N THR A 91 0.08 -0.50 5.17
CA THR A 91 0.86 0.61 5.70
C THR A 91 1.47 1.38 4.54
N VAL A 92 1.33 2.69 4.55
CA VAL A 92 1.80 3.58 3.49
C VAL A 92 2.62 4.73 4.09
N ASP A 93 3.36 5.42 3.23
CA ASP A 93 4.04 6.63 3.67
C ASP A 93 3.08 7.82 3.55
N ASN A 94 3.59 9.03 3.76
CA ASN A 94 2.78 10.25 3.76
C ASN A 94 2.75 10.94 2.40
N GLY A 95 3.04 10.22 1.33
CA GLY A 95 2.98 10.78 -0.01
C GLY A 95 1.58 11.20 -0.41
N THR A 96 1.50 12.17 -1.31
CA THR A 96 0.21 12.68 -1.77
C THR A 96 -0.60 11.63 -2.50
N GLU A 97 0.05 10.64 -3.10
CA GLU A 97 -0.65 9.57 -3.80
C GLU A 97 -1.41 8.66 -2.83
N PHE A 98 -1.13 8.75 -1.54
CA PHE A 98 -1.85 7.97 -0.52
C PHE A 98 -2.74 8.83 0.37
N ALA A 99 -3.08 10.03 -0.09
CA ALA A 99 -3.80 10.99 0.72
C ALA A 99 -5.30 10.70 0.86
N ASP A 100 -5.87 9.93 -0.04
CA ASP A 100 -7.31 9.65 0.00
C ASP A 100 -7.60 8.49 0.94
N PHE A 101 -7.58 8.79 2.23
CA PHE A 101 -7.76 7.78 3.27
C PHE A 101 -9.04 6.98 3.11
N ASP A 102 -10.15 7.68 2.88
CA ASP A 102 -11.44 7.01 2.75
C ASP A 102 -11.49 6.12 1.51
N GLY A 103 -10.93 6.59 0.40
CA GLY A 103 -10.89 5.80 -0.82
C GLY A 103 -10.04 4.56 -0.67
N LEU A 104 -8.94 4.67 0.07
CA LEU A 104 -8.09 3.51 0.29
C LEU A 104 -8.77 2.49 1.20
N LYS A 105 -9.45 2.97 2.22
CA LYS A 105 -9.97 2.11 3.29
C LYS A 105 -11.32 1.47 2.95
N GLN A 106 -12.17 2.16 2.21
CA GLN A 106 -13.55 1.75 2.02
C GLN A 106 -13.76 1.03 0.70
N SER A 107 -14.59 -0.01 0.75
CA SER A 107 -15.04 -0.68 -0.46
C SER A 107 -15.86 0.27 -1.31
N ARG A 108 -15.57 0.30 -2.60
CA ARG A 108 -16.35 1.07 -3.54
C ARG A 108 -17.77 0.55 -3.66
N ARG A 109 -17.95 -0.75 -3.44
CA ARG A 109 -19.24 -1.39 -3.66
C ARG A 109 -20.20 -1.18 -2.50
N ASN A 110 -19.74 -1.37 -1.27
CA ASN A 110 -20.65 -1.33 -0.11
C ASN A 110 -20.28 -0.25 0.90
N LYS A 111 -19.23 0.51 0.65
CA LYS A 111 -18.78 1.60 1.52
C LYS A 111 -18.35 1.16 2.92
N LYS A 112 -18.22 -0.14 3.14
CA LYS A 112 -17.67 -0.66 4.40
C LYS A 112 -16.16 -0.76 4.29
N ASP A 113 -15.50 -0.77 5.43
CA ASP A 113 -14.04 -0.88 5.45
C ASP A 113 -13.60 -2.18 4.81
N ARG A 114 -12.66 -2.08 3.86
CA ARG A 114 -12.09 -3.27 3.21
C ARG A 114 -10.72 -3.60 3.77
N THR A 115 -10.08 -2.64 4.43
CA THR A 115 -8.79 -2.84 5.07
C THR A 115 -8.57 -1.71 6.06
N GLN A 116 -7.53 -1.83 6.87
CA GLN A 116 -7.11 -0.74 7.76
C GLN A 116 -5.86 -0.11 7.17
N ILE A 117 -5.83 1.21 7.15
CA ILE A 117 -4.72 1.98 6.58
C ILE A 117 -3.94 2.65 7.70
N PHE A 118 -2.63 2.47 7.70
CA PHE A 118 -1.74 3.14 8.64
C PHE A 118 -0.71 3.94 7.87
N TYR A 119 -0.39 5.13 8.37
CA TYR A 119 0.58 6.02 7.74
C TYR A 119 1.86 6.05 8.57
N CYS A 120 2.99 5.85 7.91
CA CYS A 120 4.29 5.99 8.55
C CYS A 120 4.55 7.44 8.90
N HIS A 121 5.38 7.66 9.90
CA HIS A 121 5.86 9.00 10.19
C HIS A 121 6.73 9.49 9.03
N ALA A 122 6.76 10.79 8.85
CA ALA A 122 7.57 11.39 7.80
C ALA A 122 9.03 10.96 7.97
N TYR A 123 9.64 10.56 6.85
CA TYR A 123 11.05 10.17 6.80
C TYR A 123 11.41 8.96 7.66
N SER A 124 10.43 8.12 7.95
CA SER A 124 10.63 6.94 8.80
C SER A 124 10.33 5.67 8.02
N SER A 125 10.96 5.52 6.86
CA SER A 125 10.74 4.36 6.00
C SER A 125 11.11 3.06 6.71
N TRP A 126 12.01 3.10 7.69
CA TRP A 126 12.38 1.92 8.46
C TRP A 126 11.18 1.29 9.18
N GLU A 127 10.13 2.06 9.41
CA GLU A 127 8.93 1.54 10.07
C GLU A 127 8.20 0.51 9.23
N ARG A 128 8.46 0.48 7.93
CA ARG A 128 7.88 -0.54 7.06
C ARG A 128 8.77 -1.76 6.96
N GLY A 129 10.05 -1.53 6.80
CA GLY A 129 11.04 -2.60 6.88
C GLY A 129 11.10 -3.55 5.70
N SER A 130 9.99 -4.16 5.35
CA SER A 130 9.96 -5.19 4.29
C SER A 130 10.12 -4.58 2.92
N ASN A 131 9.55 -3.42 2.71
CA ASN A 131 9.43 -2.86 1.37
C ASN A 131 10.77 -2.45 0.80
N GLU A 132 11.68 -1.96 1.62
CA GLU A 132 12.98 -1.56 1.11
C GLU A 132 13.72 -2.72 0.46
N ASN A 133 13.73 -3.87 1.12
CA ASN A 133 14.39 -5.04 0.56
C ASN A 133 13.69 -5.53 -0.70
N ALA A 134 12.36 -5.50 -0.69
CA ALA A 134 11.59 -5.92 -1.85
C ALA A 134 11.84 -5.00 -3.05
N LEU A 135 11.88 -3.70 -2.79
CA LEU A 135 12.13 -2.73 -3.85
C LEU A 135 13.53 -2.91 -4.44
N SER A 136 14.52 -3.11 -3.59
CA SER A 136 15.88 -3.31 -4.05
C SER A 136 15.97 -4.52 -4.97
N PHE A 137 15.36 -5.63 -4.57
CA PHE A 137 15.35 -6.83 -5.39
C PHE A 137 14.61 -6.61 -6.71
N PHE A 138 13.48 -5.93 -6.65
CA PHE A 138 12.69 -5.63 -7.84
C PHE A 138 13.47 -4.76 -8.82
N MET A 139 14.13 -3.73 -8.32
CA MET A 139 14.91 -2.84 -9.17
C MET A 139 16.07 -3.56 -9.83
N ASP A 140 16.73 -4.44 -9.10
CA ASP A 140 17.82 -5.23 -9.65
C ASP A 140 17.34 -6.09 -10.83
N LYS A 141 16.15 -6.65 -10.71
CA LYS A 141 15.61 -7.49 -11.78
C LYS A 141 15.21 -6.72 -13.02
N LYS A 142 15.08 -5.42 -12.91
CA LYS A 142 14.66 -4.57 -14.01
C LYS A 142 15.80 -4.27 -14.98
N GLU A 143 16.99 -4.55 -14.61
CA GLU A 143 18.12 -4.26 -15.46
C GLU A 143 18.20 -5.15 -16.67
#